data_a658534e777906a00e3a64d388ffd00e
#
_entry.id   a658534e777906a00e3a64d388ffd00e
#
_cell.length_a   1.000
_cell.length_b   1.000
_cell.length_c   1.000
_cell.angle_alpha   90.00
_cell.angle_beta   90.00
_cell.angle_gamma   90.00
#
_symmetry.space_group_name_H-M   'P 1'
#
loop_
_entity.id
_entity.type
_entity.pdbx_description
1 polymer ?
#
loop_
_entity_poly.entity_id
_entity_poly.type
_entity_poly.pdbx_seq_one_letter_code
_entity_poly.pdbx_strand_id
1 'polypeptide(L)'
;KVALFKRTENVIQNNLTHSAEEIAKFERVSDQLEMRQALIEDWMKEEGYQLSDLEAVVGRGGLLRSMPGGTYEVTSKMKEDLIAAHRGEHASNLGGLIADKIAEKAGIGVYNIKNESSLKNLIELLK
;
A
#
# COMPACT_ATOMS: atom_id res chain seq x y z
N LYS A 1 -0.77 -7.26 4.43
CA LYS A 1 -0.36 -8.29 3.48
C LYS A 1 0.15 -7.65 2.20
N VAL A 2 1.25 -8.19 1.67
CA VAL A 2 1.88 -7.72 0.43
C VAL A 2 2.05 -8.89 -0.53
N ALA A 3 2.05 -8.61 -1.83
CA ALA A 3 2.24 -9.62 -2.86
C ALA A 3 2.92 -9.01 -4.09
N LEU A 4 3.72 -9.81 -4.75
CA LEU A 4 4.32 -9.48 -6.04
C LEU A 4 3.66 -10.33 -7.11
N PHE A 5 3.21 -9.66 -8.17
CA PHE A 5 2.57 -10.32 -9.30
C PHE A 5 3.39 -10.12 -10.56
N LYS A 6 3.46 -11.15 -11.37
CA LYS A 6 3.96 -11.05 -12.74
C LYS A 6 2.80 -11.37 -13.66
N ARG A 7 2.29 -10.35 -14.36
CA ARG A 7 1.02 -10.44 -15.10
C ARG A 7 -0.11 -10.78 -14.13
N THR A 8 -0.78 -11.92 -14.32
CA THR A 8 -1.87 -12.37 -13.44
C THR A 8 -1.42 -13.38 -12.39
N GLU A 9 -0.14 -13.75 -12.40
CA GLU A 9 0.40 -14.75 -11.50
C GLU A 9 0.94 -14.14 -10.22
N ASN A 10 0.48 -14.63 -9.07
CA ASN A 10 1.04 -14.28 -7.77
C ASN A 10 2.36 -15.03 -7.59
N VAL A 11 3.46 -14.31 -7.75
CA VAL A 11 4.80 -14.90 -7.65
C VAL A 11 5.18 -15.17 -6.20
N ILE A 12 4.92 -14.22 -5.32
CA ILE A 12 5.25 -14.34 -3.91
C ILE A 12 4.37 -13.41 -3.07
N GLN A 13 4.03 -13.84 -1.88
CA GLN A 13 3.26 -13.02 -0.94
C GLN A 13 3.71 -13.25 0.49
N ASN A 14 3.46 -12.28 1.34
CA ASN A 14 3.76 -12.36 2.77
C ASN A 14 2.80 -11.52 3.60
N ASN A 15 2.58 -11.96 4.83
CA ASN A 15 1.89 -11.17 5.84
C ASN A 15 2.96 -10.53 6.73
N LEU A 16 3.21 -9.25 6.52
CA LEU A 16 4.12 -8.49 7.36
C LEU A 16 3.35 -8.07 8.60
N THR A 17 3.68 -8.68 9.73
CA THR A 17 2.99 -8.43 11.00
C THR A 17 3.76 -7.43 11.84
N HIS A 18 3.02 -6.70 12.67
CA HIS A 18 3.59 -5.72 13.59
C HIS A 18 3.08 -6.03 14.99
N SER A 19 3.96 -5.96 15.99
CA SER A 19 3.57 -6.15 17.38
C SER A 19 2.72 -4.98 17.86
N ALA A 20 1.88 -5.23 18.86
CA ALA A 20 1.11 -4.17 19.49
C ALA A 20 2.02 -3.09 20.09
N GLU A 21 3.20 -3.48 20.58
CA GLU A 21 4.18 -2.56 21.13
C GLU A 21 4.75 -1.61 20.07
N GLU A 22 5.03 -2.13 18.86
CA GLU A 22 5.51 -1.31 17.76
C GLU A 22 4.44 -0.31 17.32
N ILE A 23 3.20 -0.75 17.20
CA ILE A 23 2.08 0.09 16.79
C ILE A 23 1.80 1.18 17.83
N ALA A 24 1.91 0.84 19.10
CA ALA A 24 1.63 1.76 20.21
C ALA A 24 2.58 2.97 20.27
N LYS A 25 3.73 2.91 19.58
CA LYS A 25 4.67 4.04 19.53
C LYS A 25 4.15 5.20 18.67
N PHE A 26 3.12 4.97 17.88
CA PHE A 26 2.60 5.96 16.94
C PHE A 26 1.27 6.52 17.44
N GLU A 27 1.13 7.82 17.41
CA GLU A 27 -0.09 8.51 17.81
C GLU A 27 -1.18 8.36 16.76
N ARG A 28 -0.81 8.54 15.48
CA ARG A 28 -1.73 8.43 14.35
C ARG A 28 -1.35 7.26 13.46
N VAL A 29 -2.35 6.70 12.76
CA VAL A 29 -2.11 5.63 11.79
C VAL A 29 -1.15 6.09 10.69
N SER A 30 -1.30 7.32 10.20
CA SER A 30 -0.41 7.85 9.15
C SER A 30 1.06 7.94 9.60
N ASP A 31 1.32 8.02 10.88
CA ASP A 31 2.69 8.06 11.40
C ASP A 31 3.42 6.72 11.21
N GLN A 32 2.68 5.65 10.94
CA GLN A 32 3.25 4.33 10.68
C GLN A 32 3.75 4.14 9.24
N LEU A 33 3.55 5.14 8.38
CA LEU A 33 3.82 5.04 6.95
C LEU A 33 5.26 4.62 6.65
N GLU A 34 6.22 5.33 7.21
CA GLU A 34 7.64 5.07 6.95
C GLU A 34 8.08 3.70 7.46
N MET A 35 7.65 3.32 8.65
CA MET A 35 7.98 2.03 9.23
C MET A 35 7.46 0.89 8.37
N ARG A 36 6.20 0.97 7.95
CA ARG A 36 5.58 -0.07 7.13
C ARG A 36 6.18 -0.13 5.73
N GLN A 37 6.49 1.03 5.14
CA GLN A 37 7.16 1.12 3.85
C GLN A 37 8.54 0.45 3.89
N ALA A 38 9.33 0.75 4.91
CA ALA A 38 10.67 0.17 5.07
C ALA A 38 10.62 -1.36 5.17
N LEU A 39 9.66 -1.89 5.92
CA LEU A 39 9.49 -3.34 6.06
C LEU A 39 9.14 -4.01 4.72
N ILE A 40 8.32 -3.36 3.90
CA ILE A 40 7.96 -3.88 2.58
C ILE A 40 9.17 -3.87 1.65
N GLU A 41 9.92 -2.77 1.62
CA GLU A 41 11.11 -2.65 0.78
C GLU A 41 12.19 -3.65 1.19
N ASP A 42 12.37 -3.85 2.50
CA ASP A 42 13.31 -4.85 3.02
C ASP A 42 12.90 -6.26 2.64
N TRP A 43 11.61 -6.56 2.73
CA TRP A 43 11.07 -7.85 2.32
C TRP A 43 11.33 -8.12 0.83
N MET A 44 11.08 -7.14 -0.03
CA MET A 44 11.36 -7.26 -1.46
C MET A 44 12.84 -7.58 -1.71
N LYS A 45 13.72 -6.87 -1.03
CA LYS A 45 15.17 -7.06 -1.17
C LYS A 45 15.59 -8.44 -0.71
N GLU A 46 15.07 -8.93 0.40
CA GLU A 46 15.33 -10.29 0.90
C GLU A 46 14.90 -11.36 -0.09
N GLU A 47 13.80 -11.11 -0.82
CA GLU A 47 13.28 -12.03 -1.83
C GLU A 47 13.96 -11.87 -3.19
N GLY A 48 14.94 -10.98 -3.31
CA GLY A 48 15.73 -10.81 -4.52
C GLY A 48 15.15 -9.84 -5.54
N TYR A 49 14.22 -8.98 -5.14
CA TYR A 49 13.60 -7.99 -6.03
C TYR A 49 14.05 -6.58 -5.69
N GLN A 50 14.13 -5.73 -6.73
CA GLN A 50 14.43 -4.32 -6.60
C GLN A 50 13.23 -3.47 -7.01
N LEU A 51 13.18 -2.23 -6.56
CA LEU A 51 12.09 -1.32 -6.95
C LEU A 51 12.05 -1.10 -8.46
N SER A 52 13.21 -1.13 -9.12
CA SER A 52 13.30 -1.02 -10.58
C SER A 52 12.65 -2.19 -11.34
N ASP A 53 12.36 -3.30 -10.66
CA ASP A 53 11.67 -4.44 -11.25
C ASP A 53 10.15 -4.22 -11.34
N LEU A 54 9.63 -3.20 -10.68
CA LEU A 54 8.21 -2.93 -10.62
C LEU A 54 7.73 -2.12 -11.83
N GLU A 55 6.55 -2.46 -12.33
CA GLU A 55 5.86 -1.71 -13.38
C GLU A 55 4.79 -0.79 -12.80
N ALA A 56 4.13 -1.23 -11.75
CA ALA A 56 3.10 -0.45 -11.05
C ALA A 56 2.96 -0.94 -9.61
N VAL A 57 2.39 -0.09 -8.76
CA VAL A 57 2.07 -0.44 -7.37
C VAL A 57 0.59 -0.19 -7.15
N VAL A 58 -0.08 -1.13 -6.49
CA VAL A 58 -1.52 -1.06 -6.25
C VAL A 58 -1.76 -1.23 -4.75
N GLY A 59 -2.38 -0.22 -4.14
CA GLY A 59 -2.89 -0.31 -2.79
C GLY A 59 -4.33 -0.78 -2.79
N ARG A 60 -4.85 -1.11 -1.64
CA ARG A 60 -6.25 -1.49 -1.50
C ARG A 60 -6.82 -0.96 -0.20
N GLY A 61 -8.04 -0.46 -0.29
CA GLY A 61 -8.81 -0.05 0.88
C GLY A 61 -8.63 1.42 1.21
N GLY A 62 -8.96 1.73 2.44
CA GLY A 62 -8.95 3.09 2.97
C GLY A 62 -10.37 3.62 3.16
N LEU A 63 -10.52 4.44 4.20
CA LEU A 63 -11.79 5.09 4.52
C LEU A 63 -11.89 6.38 3.73
N LEU A 64 -12.27 6.23 2.47
CA LEU A 64 -12.43 7.33 1.52
C LEU A 64 -13.89 7.81 1.47
N ARG A 65 -14.10 8.93 0.79
CA ARG A 65 -15.44 9.42 0.49
C ARG A 65 -16.22 8.38 -0.30
N SER A 66 -17.54 8.49 -0.29
CA SER A 66 -18.40 7.59 -1.05
C SER A 66 -18.07 7.68 -2.54
N MET A 67 -17.79 6.53 -3.15
CA MET A 67 -17.46 6.42 -4.56
C MET A 67 -17.70 4.96 -5.01
N PRO A 68 -17.97 4.73 -6.30
CA PRO A 68 -18.16 3.37 -6.80
C PRO A 68 -16.92 2.51 -6.55
N GLY A 69 -17.12 1.21 -6.38
CA GLY A 69 -16.01 0.25 -6.33
C GLY A 69 -15.22 0.26 -7.63
N GLY A 70 -13.91 0.08 -7.55
CA GLY A 70 -13.05 0.05 -8.72
C GLY A 70 -11.62 0.39 -8.40
N THR A 71 -10.82 0.51 -9.47
CA THR A 71 -9.41 0.88 -9.39
C THR A 71 -9.26 2.35 -9.75
N TYR A 72 -8.61 3.11 -8.88
CA TYR A 72 -8.43 4.55 -9.04
C TYR A 72 -6.95 4.88 -9.00
N GLU A 73 -6.54 5.84 -9.85
CA GLU A 73 -5.22 6.43 -9.72
C GLU A 73 -5.13 7.18 -8.38
N VAL A 74 -4.00 7.04 -7.70
CA VAL A 74 -3.80 7.75 -6.43
C VAL A 74 -3.46 9.19 -6.71
N THR A 75 -4.41 10.08 -6.41
CA THR A 75 -4.29 11.52 -6.63
C THR A 75 -3.88 12.23 -5.34
N SER A 76 -3.47 13.49 -5.47
CA SER A 76 -3.18 14.33 -4.30
C SER A 76 -4.38 14.42 -3.36
N LYS A 77 -5.59 14.52 -3.90
CA LYS A 77 -6.82 14.59 -3.10
C LYS A 77 -7.06 13.31 -2.32
N MET A 78 -6.84 12.16 -2.94
CA MET A 78 -6.97 10.87 -2.25
C MET A 78 -5.96 10.77 -1.11
N LYS A 79 -4.72 11.18 -1.33
CA LYS A 79 -3.68 11.16 -0.29
C LYS A 79 -4.04 12.07 0.88
N GLU A 80 -4.54 13.27 0.60
CA GLU A 80 -5.01 14.19 1.64
C GLU A 80 -6.11 13.56 2.49
N ASP A 81 -7.10 12.95 1.84
CA ASP A 81 -8.22 12.32 2.53
C ASP A 81 -7.76 11.15 3.42
N LEU A 82 -6.82 10.35 2.94
CA LEU A 82 -6.27 9.21 3.70
C LEU A 82 -5.43 9.65 4.89
N ILE A 83 -4.62 10.68 4.72
CA ILE A 83 -3.77 11.22 5.80
C ILE A 83 -4.62 11.90 6.86
N ALA A 84 -5.58 12.73 6.46
CA ALA A 84 -6.44 13.46 7.37
C ALA A 84 -7.38 12.53 8.14
N ALA A 85 -7.68 11.36 7.58
CA ALA A 85 -8.52 10.34 8.20
C ALA A 85 -9.89 10.89 8.64
N HIS A 86 -10.51 11.73 7.80
CA HIS A 86 -11.82 12.34 8.10
C HIS A 86 -12.92 11.32 8.41
N ARG A 87 -12.79 10.10 7.90
CA ARG A 87 -13.76 9.02 8.08
C ARG A 87 -13.29 7.97 9.07
N GLY A 88 -12.19 8.25 9.76
CA GLY A 88 -11.67 7.41 10.83
C GLY A 88 -10.23 6.97 10.61
N GLU A 89 -9.55 6.72 11.71
CA GLU A 89 -8.20 6.16 11.73
C GLU A 89 -8.28 4.66 11.54
N HIS A 90 -7.67 4.15 10.48
CA HIS A 90 -7.64 2.72 10.21
C HIS A 90 -6.40 2.36 9.40
N ALA A 91 -5.81 1.21 9.69
CA ALA A 91 -4.59 0.75 9.00
C ALA A 91 -4.80 0.63 7.48
N SER A 92 -6.02 0.37 7.02
CA SER A 92 -6.33 0.31 5.58
C SER A 92 -6.10 1.64 4.85
N ASN A 93 -6.05 2.77 5.58
CA ASN A 93 -5.74 4.07 4.99
C ASN A 93 -4.30 4.13 4.45
N LEU A 94 -3.44 3.25 4.94
CA LEU A 94 -2.03 3.24 4.56
C LEU A 94 -1.76 2.60 3.21
N GLY A 95 -2.64 1.72 2.72
CA GLY A 95 -2.41 0.99 1.47
C GLY A 95 -2.06 1.90 0.31
N GLY A 96 -2.93 2.87 0.02
CA GLY A 96 -2.69 3.84 -1.05
C GLY A 96 -1.49 4.74 -0.80
N LEU A 97 -1.27 5.13 0.46
CA LEU A 97 -0.16 6.00 0.84
C LEU A 97 1.19 5.30 0.69
N ILE A 98 1.28 4.04 1.13
CA ILE A 98 2.50 3.24 0.97
C ILE A 98 2.77 2.99 -0.51
N ALA A 99 1.74 2.62 -1.25
CA ALA A 99 1.85 2.40 -2.70
C ALA A 99 2.39 3.63 -3.41
N ASP A 100 1.88 4.81 -3.05
CA ASP A 100 2.36 6.09 -3.60
C ASP A 100 3.84 6.32 -3.32
N LYS A 101 4.27 6.09 -2.09
CA LYS A 101 5.67 6.28 -1.71
C LYS A 101 6.61 5.35 -2.46
N ILE A 102 6.25 4.08 -2.58
CA ILE A 102 7.06 3.11 -3.33
C ILE A 102 7.09 3.47 -4.82
N ALA A 103 5.94 3.82 -5.39
CA ALA A 103 5.85 4.21 -6.79
C ALA A 103 6.65 5.47 -7.10
N GLU A 104 6.64 6.44 -6.20
CA GLU A 104 7.43 7.66 -6.33
C GLU A 104 8.93 7.35 -6.40
N LYS A 105 9.43 6.49 -5.52
CA LYS A 105 10.83 6.05 -5.52
C LYS A 105 11.20 5.29 -6.79
N ALA A 106 10.29 4.49 -7.31
CA ALA A 106 10.52 3.67 -8.51
C ALA A 106 10.23 4.43 -9.81
N GLY A 107 9.55 5.59 -9.76
CA GLY A 107 9.18 6.38 -10.93
C GLY A 107 8.10 5.74 -11.77
N ILE A 108 7.12 5.11 -11.16
CA ILE A 108 6.08 4.32 -11.83
C ILE A 108 4.67 4.74 -11.40
N GLY A 109 3.66 4.16 -12.05
CA GLY A 109 2.26 4.42 -11.75
C GLY A 109 1.80 3.80 -10.43
N VAL A 110 0.83 4.47 -9.80
CA VAL A 110 0.27 4.03 -8.53
C VAL A 110 -1.25 4.08 -8.57
N TYR A 111 -1.88 3.02 -8.05
CA TYR A 111 -3.32 2.86 -8.06
C TYR A 111 -3.81 2.37 -6.70
N ASN A 112 -5.09 2.60 -6.42
CA ASN A 112 -5.74 2.11 -5.21
C ASN A 112 -7.08 1.49 -5.57
N ILE A 113 -7.38 0.33 -5.00
CA ILE A 113 -8.62 -0.39 -5.26
C ILE A 113 -9.56 -0.19 -4.08
N LYS A 114 -10.77 0.26 -4.38
CA LYS A 114 -11.81 0.47 -3.40
C LYS A 114 -12.89 -0.61 -3.48
N ASN A 115 -13.30 -1.12 -2.32
CA ASN A 115 -14.40 -2.09 -2.17
C ASN A 115 -14.17 -3.42 -2.88
N GLU A 116 -12.91 -3.82 -3.01
CA GLU A 116 -12.57 -5.11 -3.60
C GLU A 116 -12.25 -6.13 -2.52
N SER A 117 -13.06 -7.17 -2.43
CA SER A 117 -12.97 -8.13 -1.33
C SER A 117 -11.88 -9.19 -1.51
N SER A 118 -11.49 -9.48 -2.74
CA SER A 118 -10.55 -10.57 -3.04
C SER A 118 -9.09 -10.18 -2.95
N LEU A 119 -8.78 -8.89 -3.00
CA LEU A 119 -7.40 -8.39 -3.02
C LEU A 119 -6.93 -7.99 -1.64
N LYS A 120 -5.62 -7.94 -1.49
CA LYS A 120 -4.95 -7.56 -0.24
C LYS A 120 -4.59 -6.08 -0.24
N ASN A 121 -4.07 -5.61 0.88
CA ASN A 121 -3.85 -4.17 1.07
C ASN A 121 -2.81 -3.57 0.14
N LEU A 122 -1.85 -4.35 -0.30
CA LEU A 122 -0.83 -3.88 -1.23
C LEU A 122 -0.46 -4.97 -2.22
N ILE A 123 -0.48 -4.61 -3.49
CA ILE A 123 -0.09 -5.48 -4.59
C ILE A 123 0.97 -4.73 -5.40
N GLU A 124 2.08 -5.39 -5.67
CA GLU A 124 3.16 -4.83 -6.48
C GLU A 124 3.30 -5.64 -7.76
N LEU A 125 3.30 -4.95 -8.90
CA LEU A 125 3.33 -5.60 -10.22
C LEU A 125 4.74 -5.56 -10.79
N LEU A 126 5.25 -6.73 -11.14
CA LEU A 126 6.54 -6.89 -11.79
C LEU A 126 6.43 -6.68 -13.30
N LYS A 127 7.47 -6.17 -13.87
CA LYS A 127 7.59 -6.01 -15.32
C LYS A 127 7.65 -7.35 -16.06
#